data_b446a0e28e10b62b6b09110259e64ebc
#
_entry.id   b446a0e28e10b62b6b09110259e64ebc
#
_cell.length_a   1.000
_cell.length_b   1.000
_cell.length_c   1.000
_cell.angle_alpha   90.00
_cell.angle_beta   90.00
_cell.angle_gamma   90.00
#
_symmetry.space_group_name_H-M   'P 1'
#
loop_
_entity.id
_entity.type
_entity.pdbx_description
1 polymer ?
#
loop_
_entity_poly.entity_id
_entity_poly.type
_entity_poly.pdbx_seq_one_letter_code
_entity_poly.pdbx_strand_id
1 'polypeptide(L)'
;MITYCIEDKTLFPCDIFSTHLTAKEYFVSKAEKDITEAFTVYYDLIMSPHRKYVRPMMSMIKELDIDMIAPSHGYILDEDIDKYISIYDEKSKQTQKGKKATIVYTTMRNSTKKIAEKFKELFEAEEVEVAIFNADKTDENEILDSIKASDAVLFGTSTKYGDLIGSIENVLKKLKDMNLEGKVLGAFGSFGWSGE
;
A
#
# COMPACT_ATOMS: atom_id res chain seq x y z
N MET A 1 -15.51 5.15 -12.77
CA MET A 1 -16.34 6.18 -13.45
C MET A 1 -17.29 6.71 -12.41
N ILE A 2 -17.48 8.04 -12.31
CA ILE A 2 -18.48 8.66 -11.44
C ILE A 2 -19.52 9.37 -12.31
N THR A 3 -20.74 9.41 -11.85
CA THR A 3 -21.86 10.12 -12.49
C THR A 3 -22.52 11.05 -11.47
N TYR A 4 -22.84 12.25 -11.87
CA TYR A 4 -23.57 13.21 -11.06
C TYR A 4 -24.85 13.61 -11.75
N CYS A 5 -25.99 13.43 -11.06
CA CYS A 5 -27.29 13.88 -11.50
C CYS A 5 -27.53 15.29 -10.96
N ILE A 6 -27.58 16.26 -11.84
CA ILE A 6 -27.70 17.68 -11.48
C ILE A 6 -29.10 17.98 -10.89
N GLU A 7 -30.15 17.35 -11.43
CA GLU A 7 -31.53 17.58 -11.05
C GLU A 7 -31.83 17.17 -9.61
N ASP A 8 -31.24 16.05 -9.20
CA ASP A 8 -31.43 15.46 -7.86
C ASP A 8 -30.22 15.67 -6.95
N LYS A 9 -29.21 16.41 -7.43
CA LYS A 9 -27.93 16.60 -6.72
C LYS A 9 -27.33 15.32 -6.15
N THR A 10 -27.49 14.22 -6.89
CA THR A 10 -27.09 12.88 -6.46
C THR A 10 -25.82 12.46 -7.15
N LEU A 11 -24.81 12.07 -6.35
CA LEU A 11 -23.56 11.50 -6.83
C LEU A 11 -23.63 9.97 -6.81
N PHE A 12 -23.30 9.34 -7.95
CA PHE A 12 -23.11 7.90 -8.11
C PHE A 12 -21.63 7.60 -8.33
N PRO A 13 -20.85 7.37 -7.26
CA PRO A 13 -19.40 7.33 -7.33
C PRO A 13 -18.81 5.93 -7.51
N CYS A 14 -19.62 4.91 -7.85
CA CYS A 14 -19.23 3.51 -7.85
C CYS A 14 -18.72 3.08 -6.46
N ASP A 15 -17.51 2.57 -6.33
CA ASP A 15 -16.96 2.05 -5.07
C ASP A 15 -16.45 3.15 -4.11
N ILE A 16 -16.28 4.37 -4.60
CA ILE A 16 -15.91 5.50 -3.74
C ILE A 16 -17.07 5.80 -2.78
N PHE A 17 -16.79 6.09 -1.52
CA PHE A 17 -17.77 6.29 -0.44
C PHE A 17 -18.54 5.04 -0.03
N SER A 18 -18.14 3.85 -0.44
CA SER A 18 -18.77 2.59 -0.07
C SER A 18 -18.39 2.11 1.33
N THR A 19 -19.16 1.12 1.82
CA THR A 19 -18.84 0.32 3.02
C THR A 19 -19.15 -1.15 2.76
N HIS A 20 -18.52 -2.06 3.52
CA HIS A 20 -18.88 -3.50 3.53
C HIS A 20 -19.93 -3.80 4.62
N LEU A 21 -20.88 -2.90 4.82
CA LEU A 21 -21.96 -3.12 5.76
C LEU A 21 -23.19 -3.66 5.03
N THR A 22 -23.83 -4.62 5.68
CA THR A 22 -25.17 -5.09 5.29
C THR A 22 -26.18 -4.48 6.24
N ALA A 23 -27.20 -3.84 5.71
CA ALA A 23 -28.22 -3.18 6.49
C ALA A 23 -29.63 -3.56 6.02
N LYS A 24 -30.61 -3.44 6.93
CA LYS A 24 -32.02 -3.55 6.57
C LYS A 24 -32.54 -2.33 5.87
N GLU A 25 -32.01 -1.17 6.25
CA GLU A 25 -32.32 0.15 5.65
C GLU A 25 -31.20 0.56 4.73
N TYR A 26 -31.54 1.26 3.66
CA TYR A 26 -30.52 1.65 2.65
C TYR A 26 -29.87 3.00 2.93
N PHE A 27 -30.48 3.87 3.72
CA PHE A 27 -30.06 5.23 3.98
C PHE A 27 -29.31 5.37 5.29
N VAL A 28 -28.24 6.18 5.28
CA VAL A 28 -27.42 6.39 6.49
C VAL A 28 -28.20 7.10 7.59
N SER A 29 -29.12 7.99 7.26
CA SER A 29 -30.03 8.67 8.20
C SER A 29 -30.91 7.70 9.02
N LYS A 30 -31.04 6.45 8.58
CA LYS A 30 -31.80 5.39 9.25
C LYS A 30 -30.90 4.30 9.83
N ALA A 31 -29.58 4.48 9.79
CA ALA A 31 -28.64 3.53 10.35
C ALA A 31 -28.78 3.44 11.88
N GLU A 32 -28.80 2.23 12.42
CA GLU A 32 -28.88 2.02 13.88
C GLU A 32 -27.59 2.45 14.61
N LYS A 33 -26.47 2.58 13.90
CA LYS A 33 -25.16 2.90 14.44
C LYS A 33 -24.40 3.82 13.49
N ASP A 34 -23.46 4.59 14.04
CA ASP A 34 -22.50 5.36 13.25
C ASP A 34 -21.64 4.41 12.38
N ILE A 35 -21.62 4.68 11.09
CA ILE A 35 -20.90 3.89 10.10
C ILE A 35 -19.46 4.38 9.87
N THR A 36 -19.03 5.44 10.53
CA THR A 36 -17.73 6.13 10.26
C THR A 36 -16.53 5.19 10.35
N GLU A 37 -16.53 4.27 11.31
CA GLU A 37 -15.45 3.27 11.43
C GLU A 37 -15.41 2.34 10.23
N ALA A 38 -16.55 1.75 9.86
CA ALA A 38 -16.63 0.83 8.71
C ALA A 38 -16.32 1.55 7.39
N PHE A 39 -16.75 2.79 7.25
CA PHE A 39 -16.46 3.65 6.11
C PHE A 39 -14.95 3.93 5.99
N THR A 40 -14.30 4.19 7.11
CA THR A 40 -12.85 4.42 7.20
C THR A 40 -12.06 3.16 6.86
N VAL A 41 -12.48 2.01 7.42
CA VAL A 41 -11.87 0.69 7.14
C VAL A 41 -11.99 0.33 5.66
N TYR A 42 -13.15 0.59 5.04
CA TYR A 42 -13.33 0.35 3.61
C TYR A 42 -12.34 1.17 2.78
N TYR A 43 -12.18 2.47 3.11
CA TYR A 43 -11.19 3.30 2.43
C TYR A 43 -9.79 2.70 2.57
N ASP A 44 -9.38 2.35 3.78
CA ASP A 44 -8.01 1.89 4.05
C ASP A 44 -7.66 0.57 3.35
N LEU A 45 -8.62 -0.35 3.27
CA LEU A 45 -8.41 -1.66 2.68
C LEU A 45 -8.58 -1.68 1.15
N ILE A 46 -9.55 -0.94 0.62
CA ILE A 46 -9.98 -1.05 -0.77
C ILE A 46 -9.53 0.16 -1.60
N MET A 47 -9.71 1.38 -1.08
CA MET A 47 -9.49 2.59 -1.86
C MET A 47 -8.08 3.15 -1.76
N SER A 48 -7.39 2.92 -0.64
CA SER A 48 -6.06 3.49 -0.40
C SER A 48 -5.00 3.02 -1.44
N PRO A 49 -5.01 1.77 -1.95
CA PRO A 49 -4.13 1.38 -3.06
C PRO A 49 -4.38 2.15 -4.35
N HIS A 50 -5.59 2.68 -4.51
CA HIS A 50 -6.03 3.44 -5.69
C HIS A 50 -6.01 4.96 -5.48
N ARG A 51 -5.38 5.44 -4.40
CA ARG A 51 -5.34 6.85 -3.98
C ARG A 51 -4.98 7.81 -5.10
N LYS A 52 -4.03 7.45 -5.97
CA LYS A 52 -3.63 8.26 -7.13
C LYS A 52 -4.77 8.60 -8.09
N TYR A 53 -5.82 7.76 -8.11
CA TYR A 53 -7.03 8.00 -8.89
C TYR A 53 -8.12 8.67 -8.07
N VAL A 54 -8.22 8.34 -6.77
CA VAL A 54 -9.21 8.94 -5.86
C VAL A 54 -8.94 10.43 -5.65
N ARG A 55 -7.67 10.81 -5.46
CA ARG A 55 -7.29 12.20 -5.16
C ARG A 55 -7.76 13.24 -6.18
N PRO A 56 -7.56 13.06 -7.50
CA PRO A 56 -8.12 13.98 -8.49
C PRO A 56 -9.64 14.03 -8.49
N MET A 57 -10.32 12.89 -8.25
CA MET A 57 -11.77 12.84 -8.17
C MET A 57 -12.31 13.64 -6.99
N MET A 58 -11.64 13.60 -5.82
CA MET A 58 -12.02 14.39 -4.66
C MET A 58 -12.00 15.90 -4.94
N SER A 59 -11.02 16.37 -5.73
CA SER A 59 -10.98 17.78 -6.14
C SER A 59 -12.20 18.18 -6.97
N MET A 60 -12.69 17.31 -7.84
CA MET A 60 -13.90 17.54 -8.63
C MET A 60 -15.16 17.44 -7.77
N ILE A 61 -15.25 16.42 -6.89
CA ILE A 61 -16.43 16.17 -6.04
C ILE A 61 -16.70 17.37 -5.11
N LYS A 62 -15.67 17.98 -4.58
CA LYS A 62 -15.79 19.15 -3.68
C LYS A 62 -16.35 20.41 -4.33
N GLU A 63 -16.36 20.48 -5.66
CA GLU A 63 -16.96 21.59 -6.43
C GLU A 63 -18.45 21.34 -6.74
N LEU A 64 -18.98 20.15 -6.40
CA LEU A 64 -20.37 19.80 -6.66
C LEU A 64 -21.26 20.13 -5.47
N ASP A 65 -22.50 20.54 -5.75
CA ASP A 65 -23.55 20.73 -4.75
C ASP A 65 -24.29 19.40 -4.58
N ILE A 66 -23.93 18.61 -3.53
CA ILE A 66 -24.35 17.23 -3.36
C ILE A 66 -25.30 17.10 -2.18
N ASP A 67 -26.51 16.64 -2.42
CA ASP A 67 -27.50 16.32 -1.38
C ASP A 67 -27.51 14.83 -1.03
N MET A 68 -27.02 13.96 -1.94
CA MET A 68 -27.00 12.51 -1.73
C MET A 68 -25.81 11.85 -2.44
N ILE A 69 -25.20 10.83 -1.80
CA ILE A 69 -24.20 9.97 -2.43
C ILE A 69 -24.72 8.53 -2.42
N ALA A 70 -24.87 7.93 -3.60
CA ALA A 70 -25.34 6.56 -3.80
C ALA A 70 -24.20 5.65 -4.32
N PRO A 71 -23.39 5.07 -3.44
CA PRO A 71 -22.29 4.19 -3.82
C PRO A 71 -22.79 2.79 -4.24
N SER A 72 -21.89 1.95 -4.78
CA SER A 72 -22.24 0.58 -5.21
C SER A 72 -22.46 -0.39 -4.05
N HIS A 73 -21.93 -0.09 -2.87
CA HIS A 73 -21.96 -0.96 -1.69
C HIS A 73 -22.24 -0.19 -0.41
N GLY A 74 -23.00 -0.83 0.51
CA GLY A 74 -23.31 -0.27 1.82
C GLY A 74 -24.46 0.72 1.79
N TYR A 75 -24.36 1.76 2.59
CA TYR A 75 -25.41 2.75 2.74
C TYR A 75 -25.37 3.84 1.67
N ILE A 76 -26.56 4.32 1.27
CA ILE A 76 -26.73 5.60 0.60
C ILE A 76 -26.55 6.70 1.65
N LEU A 77 -25.63 7.64 1.38
CA LEU A 77 -25.35 8.76 2.26
C LEU A 77 -26.33 9.90 1.91
N ASP A 78 -27.29 10.17 2.77
CA ASP A 78 -28.32 11.20 2.65
C ASP A 78 -28.28 12.21 3.80
N GLU A 79 -27.31 12.05 4.69
CA GLU A 79 -27.06 12.91 5.84
C GLU A 79 -25.54 13.04 6.05
N ASP A 80 -25.10 14.15 6.63
CA ASP A 80 -23.68 14.42 6.93
C ASP A 80 -22.72 14.30 5.71
N ILE A 81 -23.17 14.66 4.51
CA ILE A 81 -22.43 14.53 3.24
C ILE A 81 -21.03 15.13 3.35
N ASP A 82 -20.89 16.33 3.91
CA ASP A 82 -19.62 17.03 4.08
C ASP A 82 -18.64 16.25 4.98
N LYS A 83 -19.15 15.54 6.00
CA LYS A 83 -18.34 14.67 6.87
C LYS A 83 -17.68 13.57 6.05
N TYR A 84 -18.45 12.86 5.23
CA TYR A 84 -17.93 11.74 4.42
C TYR A 84 -16.97 12.21 3.32
N ILE A 85 -17.29 13.33 2.67
CA ILE A 85 -16.39 13.98 1.71
C ILE A 85 -15.08 14.38 2.38
N SER A 86 -15.14 14.97 3.58
CA SER A 86 -13.96 15.39 4.33
C SER A 86 -13.07 14.22 4.72
N ILE A 87 -13.64 13.09 5.17
CA ILE A 87 -12.89 11.88 5.49
C ILE A 87 -12.12 11.37 4.27
N TYR A 88 -12.76 11.29 3.11
CA TYR A 88 -12.11 10.84 1.87
C TYR A 88 -11.05 11.85 1.40
N ASP A 89 -11.33 13.16 1.49
CA ASP A 89 -10.37 14.20 1.11
C ASP A 89 -9.10 14.09 1.99
N GLU A 90 -9.25 14.00 3.32
CA GLU A 90 -8.13 13.85 4.25
C GLU A 90 -7.34 12.56 3.99
N LYS A 91 -8.04 11.43 3.90
CA LYS A 91 -7.39 10.13 3.63
C LYS A 91 -6.71 10.08 2.27
N SER A 92 -7.26 10.72 1.25
CA SER A 92 -6.64 10.79 -0.07
C SER A 92 -5.42 11.72 -0.12
N LYS A 93 -5.33 12.72 0.77
CA LYS A 93 -4.16 13.57 0.97
C LYS A 93 -3.05 12.85 1.72
N GLN A 94 -3.40 11.94 2.62
CA GLN A 94 -2.40 11.18 3.34
C GLN A 94 -1.57 10.41 2.31
N THR A 95 -0.42 10.99 1.94
CA THR A 95 0.69 10.15 1.55
C THR A 95 0.80 9.13 2.68
N GLN A 96 0.61 7.83 2.41
CA GLN A 96 0.99 6.82 3.38
C GLN A 96 2.36 7.28 3.86
N LYS A 97 2.53 7.61 5.16
CA LYS A 97 3.80 7.99 5.76
C LYS A 97 4.83 7.11 5.12
N GLY A 98 5.74 7.70 4.32
CA GLY A 98 6.51 7.05 3.30
C GLY A 98 6.80 5.59 3.62
N LYS A 99 6.12 4.67 2.96
CA LYS A 99 6.47 3.26 3.11
C LYS A 99 7.92 3.13 2.75
N LYS A 100 8.67 2.49 3.63
CA LYS A 100 10.08 2.25 3.42
C LYS A 100 10.31 0.81 3.06
N ALA A 101 11.10 0.59 2.04
CA ALA A 101 11.56 -0.75 1.68
C ALA A 101 13.08 -0.82 1.74
N THR A 102 13.58 -1.92 2.27
CA THR A 102 15.00 -2.25 2.22
C THR A 102 15.21 -3.43 1.30
N ILE A 103 16.08 -3.29 0.33
CA ILE A 103 16.51 -4.37 -0.57
C ILE A 103 17.95 -4.72 -0.24
N VAL A 104 18.17 -5.95 0.21
CA VAL A 104 19.50 -6.48 0.52
C VAL A 104 19.86 -7.56 -0.48
N TYR A 105 20.99 -7.44 -1.16
CA TYR A 105 21.37 -8.44 -2.15
C TYR A 105 22.85 -8.79 -2.13
N THR A 106 23.15 -9.98 -2.65
CA THR A 106 24.48 -10.40 -3.11
C THR A 106 24.42 -10.81 -4.57
N THR A 107 25.53 -10.72 -5.29
CA THR A 107 25.54 -11.06 -6.72
C THR A 107 26.93 -11.49 -7.19
N MET A 108 26.99 -12.52 -8.03
CA MET A 108 28.23 -12.95 -8.67
C MET A 108 28.49 -12.26 -10.01
N ARG A 109 27.45 -12.11 -10.83
CA ARG A 109 27.54 -11.64 -12.21
C ARG A 109 26.59 -10.48 -12.51
N ASN A 110 26.23 -9.70 -11.49
CA ASN A 110 25.31 -8.56 -11.55
C ASN A 110 23.84 -8.91 -11.96
N SER A 111 23.47 -10.17 -12.13
CA SER A 111 22.08 -10.53 -12.47
C SER A 111 21.14 -10.19 -11.32
N THR A 112 21.46 -10.62 -10.10
CA THR A 112 20.65 -10.28 -8.91
C THR A 112 20.63 -8.76 -8.64
N LYS A 113 21.76 -8.07 -8.90
CA LYS A 113 21.82 -6.61 -8.80
C LYS A 113 20.81 -5.95 -9.73
N LYS A 114 20.73 -6.37 -11.00
CA LYS A 114 19.76 -5.83 -11.97
C LYS A 114 18.30 -6.03 -11.53
N ILE A 115 18.01 -7.19 -10.93
CA ILE A 115 16.68 -7.46 -10.38
C ILE A 115 16.39 -6.52 -9.19
N ALA A 116 17.36 -6.35 -8.28
CA ALA A 116 17.26 -5.44 -7.13
C ALA A 116 17.01 -3.99 -7.58
N GLU A 117 17.77 -3.51 -8.57
CA GLU A 117 17.60 -2.18 -9.16
C GLU A 117 16.21 -2.02 -9.80
N LYS A 118 15.69 -3.08 -10.45
CA LYS A 118 14.35 -3.04 -11.04
C LYS A 118 13.24 -3.00 -9.97
N PHE A 119 13.39 -3.72 -8.86
CA PHE A 119 12.48 -3.59 -7.71
C PHE A 119 12.51 -2.17 -7.13
N LYS A 120 13.71 -1.58 -7.00
CA LYS A 120 13.85 -0.20 -6.54
C LYS A 120 13.04 0.75 -7.43
N GLU A 121 13.23 0.71 -8.76
CA GLU A 121 12.48 1.55 -9.71
C GLU A 121 10.95 1.37 -9.57
N LEU A 122 10.48 0.13 -9.41
CA LEU A 122 9.05 -0.17 -9.28
C LEU A 122 8.48 0.36 -7.97
N PHE A 123 9.19 0.23 -6.86
CA PHE A 123 8.77 0.75 -5.57
C PHE A 123 8.78 2.29 -5.55
N GLU A 124 9.82 2.93 -6.11
CA GLU A 124 9.89 4.38 -6.20
C GLU A 124 8.77 4.96 -7.09
N ALA A 125 8.35 4.23 -8.13
CA ALA A 125 7.20 4.60 -8.96
C ALA A 125 5.86 4.56 -8.19
N GLU A 126 5.79 3.76 -7.10
CA GLU A 126 4.65 3.69 -6.18
C GLU A 126 4.88 4.52 -4.89
N GLU A 127 5.78 5.52 -4.96
CA GLU A 127 6.11 6.46 -3.86
C GLU A 127 6.65 5.79 -2.58
N VAL A 128 7.32 4.64 -2.70
CA VAL A 128 8.00 3.95 -1.59
C VAL A 128 9.45 4.43 -1.53
N GLU A 129 9.91 4.88 -0.37
CA GLU A 129 11.33 5.19 -0.12
C GLU A 129 12.13 3.89 -0.09
N VAL A 130 13.16 3.76 -0.94
CA VAL A 130 13.90 2.49 -1.08
C VAL A 130 15.36 2.67 -0.74
N ALA A 131 15.82 1.92 0.25
CA ALA A 131 17.24 1.68 0.50
C ALA A 131 17.67 0.36 -0.16
N ILE A 132 18.81 0.37 -0.86
CA ILE A 132 19.35 -0.82 -1.54
C ILE A 132 20.80 -1.04 -1.13
N PHE A 133 21.10 -2.27 -0.66
CA PHE A 133 22.39 -2.64 -0.12
C PHE A 133 22.97 -3.89 -0.79
N ASN A 134 24.24 -3.82 -1.13
CA ASN A 134 25.01 -5.00 -1.44
C ASN A 134 25.63 -5.51 -0.14
N ALA A 135 25.21 -6.69 0.35
CA ALA A 135 25.63 -7.23 1.62
C ALA A 135 27.14 -7.53 1.70
N ASP A 136 27.82 -7.72 0.55
CA ASP A 136 29.28 -7.94 0.52
C ASP A 136 30.09 -6.63 0.61
N LYS A 137 29.41 -5.45 0.53
CA LYS A 137 30.07 -4.14 0.43
C LYS A 137 29.60 -3.14 1.46
N THR A 138 28.52 -3.44 2.18
CA THR A 138 27.90 -2.54 3.14
C THR A 138 28.08 -3.10 4.55
N ASP A 139 28.26 -2.22 5.53
CA ASP A 139 28.32 -2.63 6.94
C ASP A 139 27.02 -3.31 7.36
N GLU A 140 27.16 -4.40 8.09
CA GLU A 140 26.02 -5.24 8.50
C GLU A 140 25.06 -4.48 9.42
N ASN A 141 25.56 -3.62 10.31
CA ASN A 141 24.70 -2.86 11.22
C ASN A 141 23.89 -1.80 10.46
N GLU A 142 24.46 -1.17 9.43
CA GLU A 142 23.74 -0.26 8.56
C GLU A 142 22.57 -0.96 7.86
N ILE A 143 22.80 -2.16 7.36
CA ILE A 143 21.74 -3.00 6.75
C ILE A 143 20.66 -3.33 7.78
N LEU A 144 21.03 -3.78 8.98
CA LEU A 144 20.09 -4.17 10.03
C LEU A 144 19.26 -2.97 10.53
N ASP A 145 19.85 -1.80 10.64
CA ASP A 145 19.14 -0.59 11.04
C ASP A 145 18.14 -0.13 9.97
N SER A 146 18.51 -0.24 8.70
CA SER A 146 17.58 -0.02 7.60
C SER A 146 16.42 -1.01 7.61
N ILE A 147 16.68 -2.30 7.85
CA ILE A 147 15.65 -3.33 7.97
C ILE A 147 14.68 -3.01 9.13
N LYS A 148 15.19 -2.57 10.29
CA LYS A 148 14.34 -2.18 11.43
C LYS A 148 13.39 -1.03 11.06
N ALA A 149 13.89 -0.06 10.30
CA ALA A 149 13.16 1.14 9.92
C ALA A 149 12.17 0.95 8.75
N SER A 150 12.21 -0.20 8.07
CA SER A 150 11.42 -0.48 6.85
C SER A 150 10.14 -1.23 7.14
N ASP A 151 9.12 -1.00 6.30
CA ASP A 151 7.85 -1.74 6.29
C ASP A 151 7.95 -3.01 5.44
N ALA A 152 8.85 -3.00 4.43
CA ALA A 152 9.09 -4.15 3.56
C ALA A 152 10.59 -4.42 3.43
N VAL A 153 10.96 -5.69 3.33
CA VAL A 153 12.34 -6.11 3.12
C VAL A 153 12.40 -7.19 2.05
N LEU A 154 13.24 -6.98 1.04
CA LEU A 154 13.51 -7.97 0.00
C LEU A 154 14.95 -8.45 0.09
N PHE A 155 15.12 -9.78 0.06
CA PHE A 155 16.43 -10.42 0.06
C PHE A 155 16.71 -11.04 -1.30
N GLY A 156 17.84 -10.65 -1.90
CA GLY A 156 18.27 -11.11 -3.21
C GLY A 156 19.61 -11.83 -3.17
N THR A 157 19.69 -13.03 -3.75
CA THR A 157 20.97 -13.74 -3.85
C THR A 157 21.08 -14.51 -5.16
N SER A 158 22.32 -14.79 -5.57
CA SER A 158 22.57 -15.85 -6.55
C SER A 158 22.78 -17.16 -5.82
N THR A 159 22.34 -18.28 -6.37
CA THR A 159 22.69 -19.60 -5.85
C THR A 159 23.97 -20.13 -6.47
N LYS A 160 24.79 -20.79 -5.65
CA LYS A 160 25.98 -21.53 -6.10
C LYS A 160 26.05 -22.84 -5.35
N TYR A 161 26.03 -23.93 -6.08
CA TYR A 161 26.02 -25.30 -5.54
C TYR A 161 24.85 -25.57 -4.57
N GLY A 162 23.68 -24.98 -4.85
CA GLY A 162 22.49 -25.14 -4.00
C GLY A 162 22.48 -24.28 -2.73
N ASP A 163 23.41 -23.34 -2.58
CA ASP A 163 23.54 -22.53 -1.37
C ASP A 163 23.54 -21.02 -1.68
N LEU A 164 23.31 -20.23 -0.65
CA LEU A 164 23.42 -18.78 -0.70
C LEU A 164 24.86 -18.35 -0.91
N ILE A 165 25.07 -17.19 -1.49
CA ILE A 165 26.42 -16.65 -1.68
C ILE A 165 26.63 -15.38 -0.86
N GLY A 166 27.89 -15.15 -0.47
CA GLY A 166 28.33 -13.91 0.16
C GLY A 166 27.77 -13.67 1.56
N SER A 167 27.79 -12.42 1.97
CA SER A 167 27.49 -12.00 3.35
C SER A 167 26.00 -11.98 3.69
N ILE A 168 25.12 -12.27 2.75
CA ILE A 168 23.66 -12.22 2.99
C ILE A 168 23.22 -13.24 4.05
N GLU A 169 23.89 -14.39 4.16
CA GLU A 169 23.61 -15.40 5.16
C GLU A 169 23.81 -14.87 6.59
N ASN A 170 24.82 -14.03 6.82
CA ASN A 170 25.06 -13.40 8.12
C ASN A 170 23.91 -12.45 8.50
N VAL A 171 23.46 -11.65 7.56
CA VAL A 171 22.29 -10.76 7.75
C VAL A 171 21.06 -11.61 8.10
N LEU A 172 20.78 -12.68 7.33
CA LEU A 172 19.62 -13.55 7.57
C LEU A 172 19.67 -14.25 8.94
N LYS A 173 20.85 -14.67 9.41
CA LYS A 173 21.02 -15.27 10.75
C LYS A 173 20.60 -14.28 11.85
N LYS A 174 20.94 -13.02 11.72
CA LYS A 174 20.60 -11.99 12.72
C LYS A 174 19.12 -11.59 12.71
N LEU A 175 18.39 -11.84 11.63
CA LEU A 175 16.94 -11.59 11.59
C LEU A 175 16.16 -12.42 12.61
N LYS A 176 16.70 -13.58 13.03
CA LYS A 176 16.05 -14.45 14.04
C LYS A 176 15.84 -13.74 15.37
N ASP A 177 16.70 -12.78 15.69
CA ASP A 177 16.68 -12.03 16.94
C ASP A 177 15.96 -10.67 16.80
N MET A 178 15.41 -10.38 15.61
CA MET A 178 14.73 -9.13 15.31
C MET A 178 13.20 -9.30 15.35
N ASN A 179 12.51 -8.27 15.83
CA ASN A 179 11.06 -8.19 15.64
C ASN A 179 10.74 -7.78 14.19
N LEU A 180 10.15 -8.70 13.43
CA LEU A 180 9.74 -8.51 12.05
C LEU A 180 8.20 -8.45 11.90
N GLU A 181 7.46 -8.38 13.01
CA GLU A 181 6.01 -8.30 13.02
C GLU A 181 5.52 -7.08 12.22
N GLY A 182 4.53 -7.29 11.38
CA GLY A 182 3.95 -6.25 10.51
C GLY A 182 4.79 -5.89 9.28
N LYS A 183 5.96 -6.50 9.08
CA LYS A 183 6.79 -6.27 7.90
C LYS A 183 6.46 -7.25 6.76
N VAL A 184 6.47 -6.74 5.53
CA VAL A 184 6.39 -7.57 4.32
C VAL A 184 7.79 -8.10 3.99
N LEU A 185 7.93 -9.41 3.89
CA LEU A 185 9.20 -10.05 3.53
C LEU A 185 9.09 -10.72 2.17
N GLY A 186 10.11 -10.56 1.34
CA GLY A 186 10.20 -11.20 0.04
C GLY A 186 11.61 -11.68 -0.28
N ALA A 187 11.71 -12.66 -1.17
CA ALA A 187 12.97 -13.17 -1.66
C ALA A 187 12.99 -13.21 -3.19
N PHE A 188 14.15 -12.97 -3.78
CA PHE A 188 14.39 -13.10 -5.20
C PHE A 188 15.81 -13.60 -5.47
N GLY A 189 16.06 -14.09 -6.66
CA GLY A 189 17.38 -14.59 -6.96
C GLY A 189 17.65 -14.84 -8.41
N SER A 190 18.89 -15.17 -8.69
CA SER A 190 19.33 -15.70 -9.97
C SER A 190 20.11 -17.00 -9.75
N PHE A 191 19.85 -17.98 -10.58
CA PHE A 191 20.49 -19.28 -10.49
C PHE A 191 21.08 -19.72 -11.84
N GLY A 192 21.98 -20.70 -11.78
CA GLY A 192 22.46 -21.41 -12.94
C GLY A 192 21.50 -22.55 -13.33
N TRP A 193 22.04 -23.67 -13.74
CA TRP A 193 21.22 -24.79 -14.22
C TRP A 193 20.61 -25.66 -13.11
N SER A 194 20.98 -25.53 -11.85
CA SER A 194 20.36 -26.30 -10.74
C SER A 194 19.09 -25.67 -10.19
N GLY A 195 18.86 -24.40 -10.38
CA GLY A 195 17.57 -23.73 -10.15
C GLY A 195 17.10 -23.53 -8.71
N GLU A 196 17.87 -23.93 -7.70
CA GLU A 196 17.41 -23.85 -6.30
C GLU A 196 18.17 -22.80 -5.48
#